data_4664d17eaae639af8cc3cbdbfba9e27a
#
_entry.id   4664d17eaae639af8cc3cbdbfba9e27a
#
_cell.length_a   1.000
_cell.length_b   1.000
_cell.length_c   1.000
_cell.angle_alpha   90.00
_cell.angle_beta   90.00
_cell.angle_gamma   90.00
#
_symmetry.space_group_name_H-M   'P 1'
#
loop_
_entity.id
_entity.type
_entity.pdbx_description
1 polymer ?
#
loop_
_entity_poly.entity_id
_entity_poly.type
_entity_poly.pdbx_seq_one_letter_code
_entity_poly.pdbx_strand_id
1 'polypeptide(L)'
;MNTIRFVPSSVHGIFDYIGGIALIACPFIFGFYSMGGIAVILPIVLGIGLILYSLLTDYERGIPGLKFIPMPVHLILDFVAAVFLIVAPFLFGFANQGLYVWLPFVVAGVGIMLLVSVSQTHAYLKAKTHEKAVA
;
A
#
# COMPACT_ATOMS: atom_id res chain seq x y z
N MET A 1 -2.88 11.30 -21.81
CA MET A 1 -3.94 12.00 -21.18
C MET A 1 -4.36 11.54 -19.77
N ASN A 2 -3.44 11.11 -18.97
CA ASN A 2 -3.74 10.66 -17.61
C ASN A 2 -3.45 11.77 -16.60
N THR A 3 -4.31 12.80 -16.57
CA THR A 3 -4.28 13.85 -15.57
C THR A 3 -4.58 13.33 -14.16
N ILE A 4 -5.09 12.10 -14.03
CA ILE A 4 -5.44 11.46 -12.78
C ILE A 4 -4.19 10.98 -12.02
N ARG A 5 -3.09 10.65 -12.72
CA ARG A 5 -1.86 10.16 -12.10
C ARG A 5 -0.89 11.30 -11.79
N PHE A 6 -1.17 12.01 -10.71
CA PHE A 6 -0.41 13.19 -10.30
C PHE A 6 0.55 12.95 -9.14
N VAL A 7 0.44 11.83 -8.42
CA VAL A 7 1.32 11.51 -7.28
C VAL A 7 2.62 10.89 -7.81
N PRO A 8 3.77 11.56 -7.64
CA PRO A 8 5.07 10.99 -8.02
C PRO A 8 5.38 9.70 -7.25
N SER A 9 6.14 8.80 -7.86
CA SER A 9 6.56 7.54 -7.21
C SER A 9 7.35 7.78 -5.92
N SER A 10 8.12 8.86 -5.84
CA SER A 10 8.83 9.24 -4.61
C SER A 10 7.91 9.57 -3.46
N VAL A 11 6.77 10.24 -3.73
CA VAL A 11 5.75 10.56 -2.73
C VAL A 11 4.97 9.30 -2.37
N HIS A 12 4.61 8.48 -3.37
CA HIS A 12 3.98 7.19 -3.14
C HIS A 12 4.81 6.34 -2.15
N GLY A 13 6.11 6.24 -2.39
CA GLY A 13 7.01 5.49 -1.50
C GLY A 13 7.05 5.98 -0.05
N ILE A 14 6.87 7.28 0.19
CA ILE A 14 6.73 7.80 1.56
C ILE A 14 5.49 7.22 2.22
N PHE A 15 4.36 7.18 1.50
CA PHE A 15 3.13 6.59 2.00
C PHE A 15 3.24 5.09 2.24
N ASP A 16 4.04 4.37 1.45
CA ASP A 16 4.28 2.93 1.66
C ASP A 16 4.93 2.66 3.01
N TYR A 17 5.99 3.40 3.34
CA TYR A 17 6.69 3.23 4.62
C TYR A 17 5.83 3.66 5.80
N ILE A 18 5.16 4.80 5.70
CA ILE A 18 4.23 5.27 6.73
C ILE A 18 3.07 4.28 6.90
N GLY A 19 2.49 3.83 5.79
CA GLY A 19 1.39 2.86 5.78
C GLY A 19 1.79 1.51 6.36
N GLY A 20 2.98 1.02 6.02
CA GLY A 20 3.52 -0.22 6.57
C GLY A 20 3.71 -0.14 8.08
N ILE A 21 4.29 0.96 8.58
CA ILE A 21 4.45 1.21 10.03
C ILE A 21 3.08 1.33 10.70
N ALA A 22 2.15 2.05 10.08
CA ALA A 22 0.79 2.22 10.61
C ALA A 22 0.04 0.88 10.72
N LEU A 23 0.18 0.00 9.72
CA LEU A 23 -0.41 -1.35 9.76
C LEU A 23 0.17 -2.19 10.91
N ILE A 24 1.49 -2.16 11.09
CA ILE A 24 2.16 -2.87 12.19
C ILE A 24 1.69 -2.35 13.54
N ALA A 25 1.55 -1.03 13.68
CA ALA A 25 1.12 -0.38 14.91
C ALA A 25 -0.39 -0.47 15.18
N CYS A 26 -1.19 -0.77 14.17
CA CYS A 26 -2.65 -0.74 14.20
C CYS A 26 -3.27 -1.50 15.39
N PRO A 27 -2.92 -2.77 15.67
CA PRO A 27 -3.50 -3.49 16.82
C PRO A 27 -3.23 -2.84 18.17
N PHE A 28 -2.09 -2.15 18.28
CA PHE A 28 -1.65 -1.48 19.52
C PHE A 28 -2.33 -0.13 19.68
N ILE A 29 -2.38 0.67 18.61
CA ILE A 29 -3.00 2.00 18.61
C ILE A 29 -4.49 1.91 18.90
N PHE A 30 -5.18 0.96 18.27
CA PHE A 30 -6.61 0.78 18.43
C PHE A 30 -7.00 -0.16 19.57
N GLY A 31 -6.01 -0.71 20.29
CA GLY A 31 -6.24 -1.45 21.53
C GLY A 31 -6.78 -2.86 21.39
N PHE A 32 -6.72 -3.47 20.19
CA PHE A 32 -7.21 -4.83 20.01
C PHE A 32 -6.09 -5.90 19.99
N TYR A 33 -4.86 -5.51 20.28
CA TYR A 33 -3.71 -6.41 20.32
C TYR A 33 -3.92 -7.62 21.26
N SER A 34 -4.58 -7.42 22.42
CA SER A 34 -4.85 -8.48 23.39
C SER A 34 -5.85 -9.55 22.91
N MET A 35 -6.58 -9.27 21.82
CA MET A 35 -7.53 -10.25 21.26
C MET A 35 -6.81 -11.41 20.57
N GLY A 36 -5.57 -11.18 20.10
CA GLY A 36 -4.80 -12.19 19.38
C GLY A 36 -5.42 -12.58 18.04
N GLY A 37 -4.95 -13.71 17.51
CA GLY A 37 -5.50 -14.28 16.29
C GLY A 37 -5.24 -13.48 15.02
N ILE A 38 -6.02 -13.78 13.98
CA ILE A 38 -5.81 -13.24 12.63
C ILE A 38 -5.99 -11.71 12.56
N ALA A 39 -6.88 -11.14 13.36
CA ALA A 39 -7.09 -9.69 13.41
C ALA A 39 -5.83 -8.92 13.82
N VAL A 40 -4.98 -9.52 14.66
CA VAL A 40 -3.71 -8.93 15.11
C VAL A 40 -2.56 -9.28 14.18
N ILE A 41 -2.46 -10.53 13.76
CA ILE A 41 -1.34 -11.02 12.95
C ILE A 41 -1.37 -10.41 11.54
N LEU A 42 -2.55 -10.31 10.94
CA LEU A 42 -2.70 -9.91 9.55
C LEU A 42 -2.15 -8.51 9.24
N PRO A 43 -2.53 -7.44 9.97
CA PRO A 43 -2.00 -6.12 9.67
C PRO A 43 -0.49 -6.02 9.93
N ILE A 44 0.02 -6.75 10.90
CA ILE A 44 1.47 -6.78 11.17
C ILE A 44 2.21 -7.42 10.00
N VAL A 45 1.75 -8.58 9.51
CA VAL A 45 2.37 -9.29 8.38
C VAL A 45 2.26 -8.46 7.10
N LEU A 46 1.09 -7.87 6.82
CA LEU A 46 0.90 -7.03 5.65
C LEU A 46 1.75 -5.76 5.71
N GLY A 47 1.88 -5.15 6.88
CA GLY A 47 2.74 -3.97 7.07
C GLY A 47 4.21 -4.29 6.85
N ILE A 48 4.70 -5.40 7.39
CA ILE A 48 6.08 -5.88 7.15
C ILE A 48 6.27 -6.16 5.64
N GLY A 49 5.33 -6.87 5.02
CA GLY A 49 5.36 -7.18 3.60
C GLY A 49 5.41 -5.94 2.73
N LEU A 50 4.58 -4.93 3.03
CA LEU A 50 4.56 -3.64 2.33
C LEU A 50 5.93 -2.96 2.40
N ILE A 51 6.54 -2.88 3.57
CA ILE A 51 7.86 -2.29 3.74
C ILE A 51 8.92 -3.07 2.93
N LEU A 52 8.89 -4.40 3.00
CA LEU A 52 9.87 -5.24 2.31
C LEU A 52 9.78 -5.10 0.78
N TYR A 53 8.61 -5.21 0.18
CA TYR A 53 8.53 -5.09 -1.28
C TYR A 53 8.72 -3.64 -1.75
N SER A 54 8.42 -2.65 -0.92
CA SER A 54 8.75 -1.25 -1.22
C SER A 54 10.26 -1.02 -1.26
N LEU A 55 11.02 -1.63 -0.35
CA LEU A 55 12.48 -1.60 -0.37
C LEU A 55 13.07 -2.20 -1.67
N LEU A 56 12.39 -3.20 -2.24
CA LEU A 56 12.82 -3.90 -3.45
C LEU A 56 12.24 -3.31 -4.74
N THR A 57 11.46 -2.25 -4.65
CA THR A 57 10.81 -1.62 -5.80
C THR A 57 11.75 -0.65 -6.51
N ASP A 58 11.71 -0.68 -7.85
CA ASP A 58 12.46 0.25 -8.70
C ASP A 58 11.78 1.61 -8.76
N TYR A 59 11.93 2.36 -7.70
CA TYR A 59 11.56 3.75 -7.57
C TYR A 59 12.55 4.46 -6.63
N GLU A 60 12.37 5.76 -6.39
CA GLU A 60 13.36 6.60 -5.69
C GLU A 60 13.60 6.17 -4.23
N ARG A 61 12.62 5.48 -3.62
CA ARG A 61 12.65 5.04 -2.22
C ARG A 61 13.09 3.60 -2.01
N GLY A 62 13.36 2.86 -3.09
CA GLY A 62 13.89 1.50 -3.01
C GLY A 62 15.40 1.50 -2.70
N ILE A 63 15.91 0.36 -2.24
CA ILE A 63 17.34 0.18 -1.96
C ILE A 63 18.12 0.17 -3.28
N PRO A 64 19.12 1.07 -3.46
CA PRO A 64 19.97 1.02 -4.64
C PRO A 64 20.63 -0.37 -4.80
N GLY A 65 20.58 -0.92 -6.01
CA GLY A 65 21.12 -2.25 -6.31
C GLY A 65 20.19 -3.43 -6.01
N LEU A 66 19.06 -3.22 -5.32
CA LEU A 66 18.09 -4.27 -5.01
C LEU A 66 16.71 -3.97 -5.61
N LYS A 67 16.67 -3.31 -6.75
CA LYS A 67 15.44 -2.86 -7.40
C LYS A 67 14.90 -3.92 -8.37
N PHE A 68 14.29 -4.98 -7.82
CA PHE A 68 13.78 -6.11 -8.60
C PHE A 68 12.33 -5.94 -9.05
N ILE A 69 11.53 -5.14 -8.34
CA ILE A 69 10.10 -4.99 -8.58
C ILE A 69 9.86 -3.71 -9.39
N PRO A 70 9.40 -3.81 -10.65
CA PRO A 70 9.00 -2.62 -11.42
C PRO A 70 7.82 -1.91 -10.76
N MET A 71 7.76 -0.58 -10.88
CA MET A 71 6.68 0.21 -10.29
C MET A 71 5.26 -0.25 -10.71
N PRO A 72 5.00 -0.65 -11.95
CA PRO A 72 3.68 -1.18 -12.31
C PRO A 72 3.30 -2.45 -11.54
N VAL A 73 4.25 -3.35 -11.30
CA VAL A 73 4.04 -4.57 -10.51
C VAL A 73 3.78 -4.21 -9.04
N HIS A 74 4.53 -3.27 -8.49
CA HIS A 74 4.31 -2.75 -7.14
C HIS A 74 2.88 -2.24 -6.97
N LEU A 75 2.38 -1.42 -7.90
CA LEU A 75 1.01 -0.90 -7.85
C LEU A 75 -0.06 -2.01 -7.92
N ILE A 76 0.22 -3.09 -8.64
CA ILE A 76 -0.67 -4.27 -8.67
C ILE A 76 -0.67 -4.97 -7.29
N LEU A 77 0.49 -5.11 -6.67
CA LEU A 77 0.59 -5.69 -5.32
C LEU A 77 -0.16 -4.85 -4.29
N ASP A 78 -0.04 -3.54 -4.37
CA ASP A 78 -0.79 -2.61 -3.51
C ASP A 78 -2.29 -2.74 -3.71
N PHE A 79 -2.74 -2.81 -4.97
CA PHE A 79 -4.15 -2.97 -5.28
C PHE A 79 -4.71 -4.29 -4.70
N VAL A 80 -3.99 -5.38 -4.88
CA VAL A 80 -4.38 -6.69 -4.34
C VAL A 80 -4.40 -6.65 -2.80
N ALA A 81 -3.39 -6.06 -2.18
CA ALA A 81 -3.33 -5.89 -0.73
C ALA A 81 -4.47 -5.00 -0.21
N ALA A 82 -4.82 -3.95 -0.93
CA ALA A 82 -5.92 -3.05 -0.59
C ALA A 82 -7.27 -3.78 -0.60
N VAL A 83 -7.56 -4.54 -1.66
CA VAL A 83 -8.77 -5.35 -1.74
C VAL A 83 -8.80 -6.37 -0.60
N PHE A 84 -7.69 -7.03 -0.33
CA PHE A 84 -7.58 -8.00 0.74
C PHE A 84 -7.83 -7.39 2.12
N LEU A 85 -7.27 -6.21 2.40
CA LEU A 85 -7.52 -5.47 3.65
C LEU A 85 -9.00 -5.14 3.82
N ILE A 86 -9.68 -4.69 2.78
CA ILE A 86 -11.12 -4.35 2.84
C ILE A 86 -11.96 -5.58 3.15
N VAL A 87 -11.64 -6.71 2.54
CA VAL A 87 -12.44 -7.94 2.62
C VAL A 87 -12.10 -8.76 3.87
N ALA A 88 -10.87 -8.68 4.36
CA ALA A 88 -10.35 -9.55 5.44
C ALA A 88 -11.22 -9.59 6.70
N PRO A 89 -11.74 -8.47 7.24
CA PRO A 89 -12.57 -8.53 8.44
C PRO A 89 -13.83 -9.40 8.28
N PHE A 90 -14.39 -9.39 7.09
CA PHE A 90 -15.59 -10.15 6.75
C PHE A 90 -15.24 -11.60 6.40
N LEU A 91 -14.16 -11.80 5.65
CA LEU A 91 -13.70 -13.12 5.22
C LEU A 91 -13.25 -13.98 6.42
N PHE A 92 -12.52 -13.38 7.36
CA PHE A 92 -12.02 -14.09 8.56
C PHE A 92 -12.93 -13.96 9.78
N GLY A 93 -14.08 -13.28 9.63
CA GLY A 93 -15.14 -13.25 10.65
C GLY A 93 -14.86 -12.34 11.86
N PHE A 94 -13.88 -11.42 11.79
CA PHE A 94 -13.63 -10.51 12.90
C PHE A 94 -14.32 -9.14 12.78
N ALA A 95 -15.12 -8.94 11.74
CA ALA A 95 -15.90 -7.70 11.57
C ALA A 95 -16.93 -7.49 12.71
N ASN A 96 -17.42 -8.57 13.35
CA ASN A 96 -18.37 -8.51 14.46
C ASN A 96 -17.71 -8.28 15.83
N GLN A 97 -16.38 -8.16 15.89
CA GLN A 97 -15.64 -7.96 17.14
C GLN A 97 -15.57 -6.48 17.58
N GLY A 98 -16.09 -5.57 16.77
CA GLY A 98 -16.17 -4.15 17.07
C GLY A 98 -15.63 -3.25 15.98
N LEU A 99 -16.15 -2.03 15.93
CA LEU A 99 -15.79 -1.02 14.93
C LEU A 99 -14.28 -0.72 14.94
N TYR A 100 -13.70 -0.60 16.12
CA TYR A 100 -12.28 -0.31 16.30
C TYR A 100 -11.35 -1.42 15.80
N VAL A 101 -11.86 -2.63 15.55
CA VAL A 101 -11.11 -3.75 15.00
C VAL A 101 -11.13 -3.73 13.47
N TRP A 102 -12.31 -3.66 12.86
CA TRP A 102 -12.43 -3.83 11.41
C TRP A 102 -12.30 -2.52 10.60
N LEU A 103 -12.71 -1.37 11.17
CA LEU A 103 -12.69 -0.10 10.44
C LEU A 103 -11.27 0.31 10.00
N PRO A 104 -10.21 0.16 10.82
CA PRO A 104 -8.85 0.46 10.38
C PRO A 104 -8.42 -0.31 9.13
N PHE A 105 -8.84 -1.56 8.97
CA PHE A 105 -8.56 -2.38 7.78
C PHE A 105 -9.22 -1.78 6.53
N VAL A 106 -10.49 -1.45 6.63
CA VAL A 106 -11.25 -0.87 5.51
C VAL A 106 -10.69 0.50 5.13
N VAL A 107 -10.40 1.35 6.11
CA VAL A 107 -9.81 2.68 5.88
C VAL A 107 -8.43 2.57 5.22
N ALA A 108 -7.58 1.67 5.71
CA ALA A 108 -6.25 1.43 5.12
C ALA A 108 -6.38 0.94 3.67
N GLY A 109 -7.24 -0.05 3.43
CA GLY A 109 -7.46 -0.59 2.08
C GLY A 109 -7.99 0.45 1.10
N VAL A 110 -8.99 1.24 1.49
CA VAL A 110 -9.52 2.33 0.67
C VAL A 110 -8.44 3.39 0.40
N GLY A 111 -7.66 3.76 1.41
CA GLY A 111 -6.56 4.72 1.28
C GLY A 111 -5.50 4.26 0.29
N ILE A 112 -5.07 3.00 0.38
CA ILE A 112 -4.11 2.40 -0.56
C ILE A 112 -4.70 2.39 -1.98
N MET A 113 -5.96 1.99 -2.14
CA MET A 113 -6.62 1.93 -3.45
C MET A 113 -6.68 3.31 -4.12
N LEU A 114 -7.00 4.35 -3.35
CA LEU A 114 -6.99 5.73 -3.84
C LEU A 114 -5.57 6.16 -4.24
N LEU A 115 -4.57 5.86 -3.42
CA LEU A 115 -3.18 6.19 -3.70
C LEU A 115 -2.69 5.51 -4.99
N VAL A 116 -2.98 4.22 -5.18
CA VAL A 116 -2.65 3.47 -6.41
C VAL A 116 -3.27 4.12 -7.64
N SER A 117 -4.53 4.56 -7.53
CA SER A 117 -5.27 5.15 -8.64
C SER A 117 -4.65 6.45 -9.16
N VAL A 118 -4.01 7.21 -8.29
CA VAL A 118 -3.44 8.53 -8.62
C VAL A 118 -1.92 8.53 -8.75
N SER A 119 -1.25 7.39 -8.52
CA SER A 119 0.21 7.29 -8.54
C SER A 119 0.76 7.11 -9.94
N GLN A 120 1.88 7.77 -10.21
CA GLN A 120 2.61 7.68 -11.47
C GLN A 120 3.46 6.40 -11.52
N THR A 121 3.60 5.85 -12.72
CA THR A 121 4.51 4.73 -13.01
C THR A 121 5.73 5.22 -13.79
N HIS A 122 6.82 4.47 -13.76
CA HIS A 122 7.98 4.77 -14.61
C HIS A 122 7.62 4.78 -16.10
N ALA A 123 6.76 3.86 -16.53
CA ALA A 123 6.27 3.83 -17.91
C ALA A 123 5.51 5.10 -18.28
N TYR A 124 4.67 5.59 -17.38
CA TYR A 124 3.96 6.85 -17.56
C TYR A 124 4.92 8.04 -17.67
N LEU A 125 5.92 8.12 -16.80
CA LEU A 125 6.91 9.20 -16.82
C LEU A 125 7.76 9.17 -18.10
N LYS A 126 8.18 7.98 -18.55
CA LYS A 126 8.91 7.81 -19.82
C LYS A 126 8.06 8.26 -21.02
N ALA A 127 6.81 7.84 -21.10
CA ALA A 127 5.88 8.23 -22.15
C ALA A 127 5.69 9.75 -22.19
N LYS A 128 5.47 10.37 -21.03
CA LYS A 128 5.31 11.82 -20.88
C LYS A 128 6.58 12.59 -21.29
N THR A 129 7.75 12.07 -20.95
CA THR A 129 9.02 12.69 -21.31
C THR A 129 9.25 12.62 -22.82
N HIS A 130 8.93 11.46 -23.43
CA HIS A 130 9.04 11.27 -24.87
C HIS A 130 8.08 12.18 -25.65
N GLU A 131 6.83 12.29 -25.21
CA GLU A 131 5.83 13.19 -25.78
C GLU A 131 6.34 14.65 -25.77
N LYS A 132 6.90 15.10 -24.65
CA LYS A 132 7.48 16.45 -24.54
C LYS A 132 8.69 16.67 -25.44
N ALA A 133 9.53 15.63 -25.66
CA ALA A 133 10.71 15.73 -26.49
C ALA A 133 10.39 15.80 -27.99
N VAL A 134 9.25 15.23 -28.42
CA VAL A 134 8.80 15.24 -29.84
C VAL A 134 7.78 16.33 -30.14
N ALA A 135 7.30 17.01 -29.15
CA ALA A 135 6.43 18.19 -29.34
C ALA A 135 7.27 19.45 -29.57
#